data_7609d4c95e9dcaa648e891de99e64b0e
#
_entry.id   7609d4c95e9dcaa648e891de99e64b0e
#
_cell.length_a   1.000
_cell.length_b   1.000
_cell.length_c   1.000
_cell.angle_alpha   90.00
_cell.angle_beta   90.00
_cell.angle_gamma   90.00
#
_symmetry.space_group_name_H-M   'P 1'
#
loop_
_entity.id
_entity.type
_entity.pdbx_description
1 polymer ?
#
loop_
_entity_poly.entity_id
_entity_poly.type
_entity_poly.pdbx_seq_one_letter_code
_entity_poly.pdbx_strand_id
1 'polypeptide(L)'
;MKLYSKRTLSLMILALLLSFCIAAEGAAEPAPAPQTEAAPADTDASPVSEETVLTENTLGTADGYDYELWKDRGDTTMTLKGEGLYSCQWKEINNALFRIGKKFDCTKTWEEIGEIRIDYGVRYFPVGNSYLCVYGWSRDPLVEYYVVESWGNWRPPGAESLGVITVGDARYDVYSTTRVDQPSIDGTQTFQQFWSVRKGKSTEGTVLLSEHFRAWQELGLELGSLYETALTVEGYQSSGQADVYQNDIIIEEKTGG
;
A
#
# COMPACT_ATOMS: atom_id res chain seq x y z
N MET A 1 9.09 86.91 -0.83
CA MET A 1 10.44 86.35 -0.98
C MET A 1 10.89 85.75 0.33
N LYS A 2 10.55 84.55 0.67
CA LYS A 2 11.04 83.72 1.77
C LYS A 2 10.89 82.22 1.41
N LEU A 3 12.00 81.54 1.26
CA LEU A 3 12.09 80.07 1.11
C LEU A 3 11.72 79.43 2.43
N TYR A 4 10.79 78.45 2.36
CA TYR A 4 10.59 77.51 3.42
C TYR A 4 10.96 76.11 2.94
N SER A 5 11.99 75.57 3.58
CA SER A 5 12.47 74.20 3.49
C SER A 5 11.41 73.24 4.06
N LYS A 6 10.94 72.26 3.27
CA LYS A 6 10.10 71.17 3.74
C LYS A 6 11.01 69.96 4.06
N ARG A 7 11.16 69.68 5.32
CA ARG A 7 11.71 68.41 5.81
C ARG A 7 10.65 67.33 5.59
N THR A 8 10.93 66.39 4.73
CA THR A 8 10.14 65.19 4.56
C THR A 8 10.44 64.22 5.68
N LEU A 9 9.43 63.99 6.55
CA LEU A 9 9.42 62.97 7.58
C LEU A 9 9.03 61.64 6.91
N SER A 10 10.03 60.75 6.79
CA SER A 10 9.80 59.39 6.24
C SER A 10 9.17 58.53 7.34
N LEU A 11 7.85 58.29 7.29
CA LEU A 11 7.18 57.31 8.12
C LEU A 11 7.47 55.94 7.49
N MET A 12 8.30 55.15 8.14
CA MET A 12 8.38 53.70 7.90
C MET A 12 7.12 53.04 8.47
N ILE A 13 6.20 52.73 7.60
CA ILE A 13 5.10 51.81 7.93
C ILE A 13 5.69 50.40 7.80
N LEU A 14 6.00 49.79 8.94
CA LEU A 14 6.34 48.37 9.05
C LEU A 14 5.02 47.57 8.91
N ALA A 15 4.69 47.16 7.69
CA ALA A 15 3.61 46.24 7.45
C ALA A 15 4.06 44.85 7.91
N LEU A 16 3.56 44.44 9.09
CA LEU A 16 3.65 43.08 9.60
C LEU A 16 2.70 42.23 8.77
N LEU A 17 3.17 41.63 7.69
CA LEU A 17 2.48 40.56 6.99
C LEU A 17 2.55 39.33 7.90
N LEU A 18 1.52 39.14 8.75
CA LEU A 18 1.21 37.83 9.29
C LEU A 18 0.78 36.94 8.10
N SER A 19 1.71 36.23 7.53
CA SER A 19 1.39 35.04 6.74
C SER A 19 0.77 34.01 7.69
N PHE A 20 -0.56 33.97 7.70
CA PHE A 20 -1.27 32.79 8.14
C PHE A 20 -0.98 31.70 7.12
N CYS A 21 0.10 30.92 7.35
CA CYS A 21 0.16 29.59 6.82
C CYS A 21 -0.95 28.80 7.49
N ILE A 22 -2.10 28.73 6.84
CA ILE A 22 -3.04 27.64 7.09
C ILE A 22 -2.32 26.40 6.59
N ALA A 23 -1.60 25.72 7.51
CA ALA A 23 -1.21 24.36 7.29
C ALA A 23 -2.53 23.59 7.10
N ALA A 24 -2.84 23.21 5.86
CA ALA A 24 -3.77 22.15 5.65
C ALA A 24 -3.18 20.96 6.40
N GLU A 25 -3.80 20.56 7.52
CA GLU A 25 -3.57 19.27 8.14
C GLU A 25 -4.07 18.23 7.14
N GLY A 26 -3.23 17.96 6.12
CA GLY A 26 -3.37 16.78 5.29
C GLY A 26 -3.25 15.59 6.23
N ALA A 27 -4.24 14.72 6.23
CA ALA A 27 -4.13 13.45 6.92
C ALA A 27 -2.79 12.82 6.49
N ALA A 28 -1.89 12.58 7.45
CA ALA A 28 -0.58 12.03 7.16
C ALA A 28 -0.79 10.65 6.51
N GLU A 29 -0.20 10.47 5.34
CA GLU A 29 -0.17 9.19 4.64
C GLU A 29 0.51 8.15 5.54
N PRO A 30 -0.03 6.92 5.66
CA PRO A 30 0.60 5.90 6.48
C PRO A 30 2.03 5.65 5.98
N ALA A 31 2.97 5.57 6.90
CA ALA A 31 4.32 5.16 6.57
C ALA A 31 4.29 3.66 6.18
N PRO A 32 4.98 3.26 5.10
CA PRO A 32 5.11 1.84 4.77
C PRO A 32 5.76 1.09 5.92
N ALA A 33 5.34 -0.15 6.10
CA ALA A 33 5.90 -1.03 7.11
C ALA A 33 7.40 -1.25 6.87
N PRO A 34 8.27 -1.06 7.88
CA PRO A 34 9.66 -1.46 7.74
C PRO A 34 9.71 -2.97 7.54
N GLN A 35 10.35 -3.40 6.48
CA GLN A 35 10.53 -4.81 6.19
C GLN A 35 11.87 -5.26 6.75
N THR A 36 11.83 -6.19 7.66
CA THR A 36 13.05 -6.80 8.17
C THR A 36 13.52 -7.83 7.13
N GLU A 37 14.75 -7.68 6.66
CA GLU A 37 15.40 -8.67 5.83
C GLU A 37 15.49 -9.98 6.62
N ALA A 38 14.61 -10.93 6.30
CA ALA A 38 14.68 -12.26 6.89
C ALA A 38 15.68 -13.09 6.06
N ALA A 39 16.68 -13.61 6.73
CA ALA A 39 17.45 -14.71 6.20
C ALA A 39 16.49 -15.84 5.77
N PRO A 40 16.76 -16.56 4.67
CA PRO A 40 15.90 -17.65 4.22
C PRO A 40 15.82 -18.69 5.34
N ALA A 41 14.70 -18.76 6.00
CA ALA A 41 14.37 -19.86 6.89
C ALA A 41 13.93 -21.02 5.97
N ASP A 42 14.78 -22.01 5.87
CA ASP A 42 14.43 -23.34 5.35
C ASP A 42 13.37 -23.91 6.31
N THR A 43 12.10 -23.64 6.07
CA THR A 43 10.99 -24.22 6.82
C THR A 43 10.20 -25.11 5.90
N ASP A 44 10.31 -26.39 6.19
CA ASP A 44 9.45 -27.47 5.70
C ASP A 44 7.97 -27.03 5.80
N ALA A 45 7.31 -26.87 4.65
CA ALA A 45 5.93 -26.40 4.56
C ALA A 45 5.00 -27.52 5.04
N SER A 46 4.76 -27.59 6.34
CA SER A 46 3.74 -28.46 6.90
C SER A 46 2.35 -27.84 6.66
N PRO A 47 1.35 -28.60 6.23
CA PRO A 47 -0.01 -28.09 6.08
C PRO A 47 -0.54 -27.59 7.43
N VAL A 48 -1.14 -26.39 7.45
CA VAL A 48 -1.74 -25.83 8.66
C VAL A 48 -2.99 -26.63 8.98
N SER A 49 -2.85 -27.62 9.87
CA SER A 49 -3.97 -28.47 10.34
C SER A 49 -4.77 -27.84 11.50
N GLU A 50 -4.25 -26.74 12.09
CA GLU A 50 -4.87 -25.95 13.16
C GLU A 50 -4.68 -24.47 12.87
N GLU A 51 -5.70 -23.65 13.23
CA GLU A 51 -5.59 -22.19 13.11
C GLU A 51 -4.40 -21.68 13.90
N THR A 52 -3.48 -20.95 13.21
CA THR A 52 -2.30 -20.36 13.83
C THR A 52 -2.59 -18.88 14.14
N VAL A 53 -2.47 -18.49 15.41
CA VAL A 53 -2.72 -17.12 15.87
C VAL A 53 -1.40 -16.39 16.07
N LEU A 54 -1.26 -15.25 15.39
CA LEU A 54 -0.11 -14.36 15.45
C LEU A 54 -0.52 -13.05 16.13
N THR A 55 0.30 -12.56 17.07
CA THR A 55 0.07 -11.29 17.78
C THR A 55 1.28 -10.35 17.72
N GLU A 56 2.42 -10.85 17.29
CA GLU A 56 3.67 -10.12 17.13
C GLU A 56 4.15 -10.16 15.67
N ASN A 57 5.06 -9.25 15.34
CA ASN A 57 5.63 -9.17 14.00
C ASN A 57 6.19 -10.53 13.59
N THR A 58 5.61 -11.10 12.57
CA THR A 58 5.89 -12.45 12.12
C THR A 58 5.77 -12.51 10.61
N LEU A 59 6.72 -13.13 9.96
CA LEU A 59 6.66 -13.49 8.55
C LEU A 59 6.96 -14.99 8.40
N GLY A 60 6.40 -15.61 7.37
CA GLY A 60 6.61 -17.03 7.10
C GLY A 60 5.88 -17.49 5.86
N THR A 61 5.87 -18.81 5.68
CA THR A 61 5.19 -19.48 4.57
C THR A 61 4.29 -20.57 5.10
N ALA A 62 3.08 -20.67 4.59
CA ALA A 62 2.12 -21.73 4.91
C ALA A 62 1.28 -22.05 3.69
N ASP A 63 1.05 -23.34 3.40
CA ASP A 63 0.23 -23.85 2.27
C ASP A 63 0.64 -23.23 0.92
N GLY A 64 1.95 -22.96 0.74
CA GLY A 64 2.47 -22.33 -0.46
C GLY A 64 2.17 -20.84 -0.60
N TYR A 65 1.72 -20.17 0.44
CA TYR A 65 1.55 -18.72 0.54
C TYR A 65 2.55 -18.13 1.52
N ASP A 66 3.07 -16.95 1.19
CA ASP A 66 3.85 -16.12 2.10
C ASP A 66 2.91 -15.23 2.90
N TYR A 67 3.16 -15.13 4.22
CA TYR A 67 2.35 -14.28 5.09
C TYR A 67 3.21 -13.34 5.91
N GLU A 68 2.62 -12.20 6.29
CA GLU A 68 3.24 -11.26 7.23
C GLU A 68 2.18 -10.56 8.07
N LEU A 69 2.42 -10.56 9.39
CA LEU A 69 1.88 -9.60 10.34
C LEU A 69 3.00 -8.64 10.70
N TRP A 70 2.79 -7.35 10.42
CA TRP A 70 3.69 -6.30 10.89
C TRP A 70 2.89 -5.20 11.60
N LYS A 71 3.44 -4.68 12.69
CA LYS A 71 2.94 -3.51 13.40
C LYS A 71 4.09 -2.70 13.99
N ASP A 72 3.90 -1.42 14.18
CA ASP A 72 4.81 -0.57 14.95
C ASP A 72 4.41 -0.50 16.44
N ARG A 73 3.10 -0.45 16.73
CA ARG A 73 2.54 -0.46 18.08
C ARG A 73 1.05 -0.79 18.08
N GLY A 74 0.49 -0.96 19.28
CA GLY A 74 -0.92 -1.29 19.47
C GLY A 74 -1.19 -2.78 19.46
N ASP A 75 -2.44 -3.17 19.56
CA ASP A 75 -2.84 -4.55 19.65
C ASP A 75 -3.22 -5.10 18.28
N THR A 76 -2.64 -6.23 17.92
CA THR A 76 -2.96 -6.93 16.67
C THR A 76 -3.15 -8.41 16.92
N THR A 77 -4.02 -9.01 16.11
CA THR A 77 -4.17 -10.46 16.01
C THR A 77 -4.37 -10.81 14.55
N MET A 78 -3.61 -11.76 14.04
CA MET A 78 -3.81 -12.38 12.73
C MET A 78 -3.97 -13.87 12.93
N THR A 79 -5.05 -14.45 12.42
CA THR A 79 -5.29 -15.89 12.49
C THR A 79 -5.19 -16.46 11.07
N LEU A 80 -4.20 -17.32 10.85
CA LEU A 80 -4.04 -18.06 9.60
C LEU A 80 -5.03 -19.23 9.60
N LYS A 81 -5.78 -19.41 8.50
CA LYS A 81 -6.83 -20.41 8.37
C LYS A 81 -6.53 -21.49 7.33
N GLY A 82 -5.31 -21.42 6.75
CA GLY A 82 -4.91 -22.28 5.64
C GLY A 82 -5.31 -21.74 4.27
N GLU A 83 -4.68 -22.27 3.23
CA GLU A 83 -4.99 -21.97 1.82
C GLU A 83 -5.02 -20.48 1.47
N GLY A 84 -4.16 -19.66 2.12
CA GLY A 84 -4.10 -18.21 1.91
C GLY A 84 -5.20 -17.41 2.63
N LEU A 85 -6.07 -18.05 3.40
CA LEU A 85 -7.16 -17.41 4.15
C LEU A 85 -6.70 -16.94 5.52
N TYR A 86 -7.24 -15.81 5.99
CA TYR A 86 -6.94 -15.29 7.31
C TYR A 86 -8.02 -14.37 7.85
N SER A 87 -8.00 -14.16 9.16
CA SER A 87 -8.71 -13.04 9.78
C SER A 87 -7.73 -12.18 10.54
N CYS A 88 -8.03 -10.89 10.67
CA CYS A 88 -7.22 -9.98 11.44
C CYS A 88 -8.07 -9.01 12.26
N GLN A 89 -7.49 -8.56 13.37
CA GLN A 89 -8.01 -7.50 14.22
C GLN A 89 -6.88 -6.58 14.62
N TRP A 90 -7.17 -5.28 14.68
CA TRP A 90 -6.24 -4.28 15.16
C TRP A 90 -6.96 -3.26 16.03
N LYS A 91 -6.26 -2.78 17.04
CA LYS A 91 -6.79 -1.80 17.98
C LYS A 91 -5.73 -0.79 18.37
N GLU A 92 -6.06 0.49 18.23
CA GLU A 92 -5.20 1.61 18.66
C GLU A 92 -3.76 1.51 18.11
N ILE A 93 -3.63 0.97 16.89
CA ILE A 93 -2.34 0.87 16.21
C ILE A 93 -1.92 2.25 15.68
N ASN A 94 -0.62 2.46 15.48
CA ASN A 94 -0.17 3.57 14.66
C ASN A 94 -0.08 3.14 13.20
N ASN A 95 0.64 2.05 12.90
CA ASN A 95 0.56 1.38 11.61
C ASN A 95 0.59 -0.14 11.81
N ALA A 96 -0.23 -0.88 11.06
CA ALA A 96 -0.23 -2.33 11.03
C ALA A 96 -0.61 -2.85 9.66
N LEU A 97 -0.02 -3.96 9.27
CA LEU A 97 -0.18 -4.59 7.98
C LEU A 97 -0.37 -6.10 8.16
N PHE A 98 -1.42 -6.62 7.54
CA PHE A 98 -1.78 -8.04 7.51
C PHE A 98 -1.85 -8.46 6.07
N ARG A 99 -0.96 -9.36 5.62
CA ARG A 99 -0.92 -9.76 4.23
C ARG A 99 -0.64 -11.24 4.05
N ILE A 100 -1.27 -11.83 3.04
CA ILE A 100 -0.97 -13.16 2.55
C ILE A 100 -0.92 -13.13 1.02
N GLY A 101 0.16 -13.68 0.46
CA GLY A 101 0.39 -13.65 -0.97
C GLY A 101 1.48 -14.56 -1.48
N LYS A 102 2.23 -14.07 -2.45
CA LYS A 102 3.37 -14.75 -3.10
C LYS A 102 4.56 -13.83 -3.12
N LYS A 103 5.74 -14.34 -2.73
CA LYS A 103 7.04 -13.71 -2.97
C LYS A 103 7.67 -14.31 -4.22
N PHE A 104 8.43 -13.48 -4.93
CA PHE A 104 9.18 -13.82 -6.12
C PHE A 104 10.66 -13.61 -5.86
N ASP A 105 11.50 -14.25 -6.64
CA ASP A 105 12.96 -14.20 -6.51
C ASP A 105 13.62 -12.93 -7.10
N CYS A 106 12.82 -11.97 -7.56
CA CYS A 106 13.26 -10.73 -8.22
C CYS A 106 14.12 -10.95 -9.48
N THR A 107 13.98 -12.08 -10.15
CA THR A 107 14.70 -12.35 -11.41
C THR A 107 13.87 -12.05 -12.65
N LYS A 108 12.55 -11.85 -12.48
CA LYS A 108 11.58 -11.68 -13.57
C LYS A 108 10.70 -10.46 -13.36
N THR A 109 10.43 -9.78 -14.46
CA THR A 109 9.37 -8.78 -14.51
C THR A 109 7.99 -9.46 -14.51
N TRP A 110 6.93 -8.68 -14.29
CA TRP A 110 5.59 -9.24 -14.31
C TRP A 110 5.23 -9.86 -15.68
N GLU A 111 5.73 -9.29 -16.79
CA GLU A 111 5.52 -9.82 -18.14
C GLU A 111 6.17 -11.20 -18.35
N GLU A 112 7.29 -11.46 -17.67
CA GLU A 112 8.02 -12.73 -17.73
C GLU A 112 7.43 -13.78 -16.78
N ILE A 113 6.77 -13.34 -15.69
CA ILE A 113 6.04 -14.23 -14.77
C ILE A 113 4.75 -14.72 -15.43
N GLY A 114 3.99 -13.83 -16.06
CA GLY A 114 2.72 -14.16 -16.71
C GLY A 114 1.56 -13.27 -16.28
N GLU A 115 0.34 -13.66 -16.63
CA GLU A 115 -0.86 -12.91 -16.23
C GLU A 115 -1.23 -13.24 -14.79
N ILE A 116 -1.26 -12.22 -13.95
CA ILE A 116 -1.54 -12.33 -12.51
C ILE A 116 -2.91 -11.76 -12.22
N ARG A 117 -3.76 -12.54 -11.57
CA ARG A 117 -5.03 -12.08 -11.02
C ARG A 117 -5.23 -12.58 -9.61
N ILE A 118 -6.01 -11.87 -8.82
CA ILE A 118 -6.37 -12.23 -7.46
C ILE A 118 -7.90 -12.22 -7.36
N ASP A 119 -8.49 -13.41 -7.10
CA ASP A 119 -9.90 -13.51 -6.75
C ASP A 119 -10.01 -13.38 -5.23
N TYR A 120 -10.77 -12.39 -4.74
CA TYR A 120 -10.79 -12.05 -3.32
C TYR A 120 -12.20 -11.87 -2.78
N GLY A 121 -12.34 -12.16 -1.48
CA GLY A 121 -13.57 -11.91 -0.73
C GLY A 121 -13.25 -11.65 0.75
N VAL A 122 -13.72 -10.50 1.26
CA VAL A 122 -13.35 -10.02 2.60
C VAL A 122 -14.55 -9.39 3.30
N ARG A 123 -14.84 -9.87 4.52
CA ARG A 123 -15.69 -9.10 5.45
C ARG A 123 -14.82 -8.04 6.11
N TYR A 124 -14.98 -6.78 5.73
CA TYR A 124 -14.07 -5.70 6.08
C TYR A 124 -14.77 -4.62 6.89
N PHE A 125 -14.31 -4.41 8.15
CA PHE A 125 -14.93 -3.50 9.11
C PHE A 125 -13.89 -2.55 9.73
N PRO A 126 -13.38 -1.57 8.98
CA PRO A 126 -12.43 -0.60 9.49
C PRO A 126 -13.12 0.48 10.33
N VAL A 127 -12.43 0.93 11.37
CA VAL A 127 -12.76 2.11 12.17
C VAL A 127 -11.59 3.09 12.10
N GLY A 128 -11.71 4.13 11.29
CA GLY A 128 -10.63 5.06 10.98
C GLY A 128 -9.98 4.79 9.62
N ASN A 129 -8.69 5.12 9.48
CA ASN A 129 -7.95 4.98 8.24
C ASN A 129 -7.45 3.54 8.07
N SER A 130 -7.80 2.91 6.97
CA SER A 130 -7.40 1.55 6.63
C SER A 130 -7.61 1.31 5.14
N TYR A 131 -6.86 0.37 4.55
CA TYR A 131 -6.99 -0.06 3.16
C TYR A 131 -7.20 -1.57 3.08
N LEU A 132 -8.05 -1.98 2.13
CA LEU A 132 -8.10 -3.32 1.58
C LEU A 132 -7.56 -3.23 0.16
N CYS A 133 -6.46 -3.90 -0.12
CA CYS A 133 -5.75 -3.76 -1.38
C CYS A 133 -4.99 -5.02 -1.80
N VAL A 134 -4.64 -5.10 -3.07
CA VAL A 134 -3.50 -5.89 -3.52
C VAL A 134 -2.27 -4.99 -3.40
N TYR A 135 -1.27 -5.48 -2.71
CA TYR A 135 -0.05 -4.77 -2.33
C TYR A 135 1.17 -5.55 -2.78
N GLY A 136 2.23 -4.86 -3.09
CA GLY A 136 3.51 -5.51 -3.37
C GLY A 136 4.63 -4.55 -3.67
N TRP A 137 5.75 -5.14 -4.09
CA TRP A 137 6.99 -4.46 -4.41
C TRP A 137 7.62 -4.99 -5.69
N SER A 138 8.38 -4.11 -6.34
CA SER A 138 9.35 -4.49 -7.38
C SER A 138 10.73 -3.94 -7.05
N ARG A 139 11.78 -4.50 -7.67
CA ARG A 139 13.16 -4.00 -7.64
C ARG A 139 13.64 -3.63 -9.03
N ASP A 140 14.53 -2.66 -9.12
CA ASP A 140 15.16 -2.20 -10.35
C ASP A 140 14.16 -1.74 -11.43
N PRO A 141 13.31 -0.70 -11.14
CA PRO A 141 13.34 0.22 -10.00
C PRO A 141 12.63 -0.30 -8.75
N LEU A 142 13.06 0.21 -7.58
CA LEU A 142 12.37 -0.03 -6.32
C LEU A 142 11.05 0.73 -6.30
N VAL A 143 9.95 0.01 -6.35
CA VAL A 143 8.59 0.56 -6.35
C VAL A 143 7.72 -0.23 -5.39
N GLU A 144 7.00 0.48 -4.55
CA GLU A 144 5.91 -0.04 -3.76
C GLU A 144 4.59 0.19 -4.51
N TYR A 145 3.71 -0.80 -4.58
CA TYR A 145 2.49 -0.63 -5.33
C TYR A 145 1.23 -1.08 -4.59
N TYR A 146 0.12 -0.41 -4.92
CA TYR A 146 -1.20 -0.63 -4.33
C TYR A 146 -2.28 -0.66 -5.40
N VAL A 147 -3.11 -1.69 -5.40
CA VAL A 147 -4.43 -1.69 -6.06
C VAL A 147 -5.48 -1.71 -4.95
N VAL A 148 -6.03 -0.53 -4.64
CA VAL A 148 -6.92 -0.34 -3.50
C VAL A 148 -8.36 -0.57 -3.91
N GLU A 149 -9.00 -1.59 -3.34
CA GLU A 149 -10.36 -1.98 -3.59
C GLU A 149 -11.36 -1.34 -2.61
N SER A 150 -10.94 -1.18 -1.34
CA SER A 150 -11.75 -0.56 -0.30
C SER A 150 -10.88 0.20 0.71
N TRP A 151 -11.49 1.12 1.44
CA TRP A 151 -10.80 1.93 2.45
C TRP A 151 -11.75 2.31 3.60
N GLY A 152 -11.18 2.74 4.72
CA GLY A 152 -11.92 3.25 5.87
C GLY A 152 -12.54 4.64 5.64
N ASN A 153 -12.17 5.60 6.47
CA ASN A 153 -12.69 6.97 6.42
C ASN A 153 -11.90 7.91 5.49
N TRP A 154 -10.73 7.51 5.01
CA TRP A 154 -9.89 8.29 4.11
C TRP A 154 -9.53 7.48 2.86
N ARG A 155 -9.70 8.11 1.68
CA ARG A 155 -9.36 7.51 0.38
C ARG A 155 -7.93 7.88 -0.01
N PRO A 156 -7.01 6.88 -0.13
CA PRO A 156 -5.60 7.16 -0.43
C PRO A 156 -5.41 7.62 -1.90
N PRO A 157 -4.21 8.11 -2.26
CA PRO A 157 -3.11 8.50 -1.40
C PRO A 157 -3.13 9.99 -1.02
N GLY A 158 -4.14 10.76 -1.41
CA GLY A 158 -4.22 12.21 -1.19
C GLY A 158 -3.38 13.05 -2.14
N ALA A 159 -2.93 12.49 -3.25
CA ALA A 159 -2.18 13.15 -4.32
C ALA A 159 -3.08 13.54 -5.50
N GLU A 160 -2.53 14.28 -6.46
CA GLU A 160 -3.21 14.57 -7.73
C GLU A 160 -3.21 13.31 -8.62
N SER A 161 -4.37 13.00 -9.20
CA SER A 161 -4.51 11.83 -10.08
C SER A 161 -3.82 12.07 -11.43
N LEU A 162 -3.06 11.08 -11.88
CA LEU A 162 -2.45 11.06 -13.22
C LEU A 162 -3.47 10.74 -14.31
N GLY A 163 -4.59 10.10 -13.95
CA GLY A 163 -5.62 9.71 -14.88
C GLY A 163 -6.58 8.68 -14.29
N VAL A 164 -7.49 8.24 -15.13
CA VAL A 164 -8.48 7.20 -14.81
C VAL A 164 -8.29 6.05 -15.76
N ILE A 165 -8.12 4.85 -15.20
CA ILE A 165 -8.08 3.61 -15.97
C ILE A 165 -9.35 2.81 -15.75
N THR A 166 -9.66 1.92 -16.68
CA THR A 166 -10.70 0.90 -16.55
C THR A 166 -10.02 -0.46 -16.62
N VAL A 167 -10.19 -1.28 -15.60
CA VAL A 167 -9.67 -2.64 -15.53
C VAL A 167 -10.84 -3.56 -15.23
N GLY A 168 -11.08 -4.53 -16.10
CA GLY A 168 -12.30 -5.29 -16.05
C GLY A 168 -13.55 -4.39 -16.18
N ASP A 169 -14.46 -4.48 -15.23
CA ASP A 169 -15.67 -3.66 -15.13
C ASP A 169 -15.52 -2.46 -14.16
N ALA A 170 -14.36 -2.30 -13.55
CA ALA A 170 -14.11 -1.28 -12.54
C ALA A 170 -13.24 -0.12 -13.06
N ARG A 171 -13.44 1.05 -12.45
CA ARG A 171 -12.67 2.27 -12.74
C ARG A 171 -11.83 2.66 -11.54
N TYR A 172 -10.58 3.09 -11.83
CA TYR A 172 -9.60 3.46 -10.83
C TYR A 172 -8.97 4.80 -11.17
N ASP A 173 -8.77 5.65 -10.17
CA ASP A 173 -7.85 6.78 -10.29
C ASP A 173 -6.42 6.25 -10.06
N VAL A 174 -5.48 6.70 -10.91
CA VAL A 174 -4.07 6.32 -10.82
C VAL A 174 -3.25 7.46 -10.23
N TYR A 175 -2.31 7.11 -9.35
CA TYR A 175 -1.44 8.08 -8.72
C TYR A 175 0.00 7.56 -8.66
N SER A 176 0.95 8.51 -8.58
CA SER A 176 2.34 8.23 -8.21
C SER A 176 2.75 9.19 -7.11
N THR A 177 3.37 8.65 -6.06
CA THR A 177 3.94 9.42 -4.96
C THR A 177 5.38 9.01 -4.74
N THR A 178 6.19 9.89 -4.13
CA THR A 178 7.58 9.61 -3.80
C THR A 178 7.74 9.54 -2.30
N ARG A 179 8.35 8.47 -1.81
CA ARG A 179 8.73 8.30 -0.41
C ARG A 179 10.22 8.62 -0.28
N VAL A 180 10.55 9.59 0.56
CA VAL A 180 11.94 10.04 0.75
C VAL A 180 12.45 9.54 2.08
N ASP A 181 13.56 8.79 2.05
CA ASP A 181 14.22 8.23 3.24
C ASP A 181 13.24 7.45 4.14
N GLN A 182 12.42 6.57 3.52
CA GLN A 182 11.43 5.76 4.21
C GLN A 182 11.84 4.28 4.25
N PRO A 183 11.33 3.52 5.21
CA PRO A 183 11.51 2.06 5.25
C PRO A 183 10.99 1.40 3.98
N SER A 184 11.74 0.43 3.47
CA SER A 184 11.43 -0.37 2.29
C SER A 184 11.91 -1.81 2.46
N ILE A 185 11.70 -2.66 1.46
CA ILE A 185 12.25 -4.02 1.40
C ILE A 185 13.79 -4.05 1.32
N ASP A 186 14.42 -2.91 1.01
CA ASP A 186 15.87 -2.75 0.93
C ASP A 186 16.40 -1.75 1.98
N GLY A 187 15.80 -1.76 3.18
CA GLY A 187 16.12 -0.81 4.24
C GLY A 187 15.55 0.59 3.98
N THR A 188 16.17 1.62 4.54
CA THR A 188 15.73 3.01 4.32
C THR A 188 16.14 3.49 2.94
N GLN A 189 15.18 3.82 2.09
CA GLN A 189 15.37 4.21 0.70
C GLN A 189 14.45 5.37 0.30
N THR A 190 14.77 5.98 -0.83
CA THR A 190 13.84 6.84 -1.57
C THR A 190 13.30 6.04 -2.74
N PHE A 191 11.96 5.92 -2.83
CA PHE A 191 11.30 5.09 -3.82
C PHE A 191 9.98 5.70 -4.29
N GLN A 192 9.46 5.17 -5.38
CA GLN A 192 8.14 5.52 -5.89
C GLN A 192 7.07 4.60 -5.32
N GLN A 193 5.87 5.15 -5.12
CA GLN A 193 4.66 4.37 -4.87
C GLN A 193 3.71 4.55 -6.05
N PHE A 194 3.19 3.45 -6.60
CA PHE A 194 2.17 3.47 -7.63
C PHE A 194 0.84 2.99 -7.06
N TRP A 195 -0.22 3.72 -7.40
CA TRP A 195 -1.54 3.47 -6.84
C TRP A 195 -2.58 3.37 -7.94
N SER A 196 -3.40 2.33 -7.89
CA SER A 196 -4.73 2.32 -8.49
C SER A 196 -5.76 2.32 -7.38
N VAL A 197 -6.59 3.35 -7.30
CA VAL A 197 -7.62 3.43 -6.25
C VAL A 197 -8.99 3.39 -6.88
N ARG A 198 -9.77 2.35 -6.56
CA ARG A 198 -11.09 2.11 -7.11
C ARG A 198 -12.01 3.31 -6.86
N LYS A 199 -12.86 3.66 -7.82
CA LYS A 199 -13.80 4.80 -7.66
C LYS A 199 -14.94 4.48 -6.69
N GLY A 200 -15.36 3.24 -6.64
CA GLY A 200 -16.35 2.74 -5.67
C GLY A 200 -15.75 1.60 -4.87
N LYS A 201 -15.99 1.55 -3.55
CA LYS A 201 -15.49 0.48 -2.69
C LYS A 201 -16.04 -0.88 -3.10
N SER A 202 -15.17 -1.90 -3.07
CA SER A 202 -15.54 -3.30 -3.18
C SER A 202 -14.83 -4.11 -2.10
N THR A 203 -15.46 -5.16 -1.64
CA THR A 203 -14.88 -6.11 -0.69
C THR A 203 -14.81 -7.52 -1.23
N GLU A 204 -15.22 -7.71 -2.48
CA GLU A 204 -15.14 -8.98 -3.20
C GLU A 204 -15.03 -8.74 -4.71
N GLY A 205 -14.42 -9.65 -5.43
CA GLY A 205 -14.25 -9.59 -6.88
C GLY A 205 -12.92 -10.17 -7.35
N THR A 206 -12.50 -9.73 -8.53
CA THR A 206 -11.24 -10.10 -9.17
C THR A 206 -10.41 -8.85 -9.44
N VAL A 207 -9.18 -8.80 -8.93
CA VAL A 207 -8.17 -7.83 -9.33
C VAL A 207 -7.34 -8.43 -10.47
N LEU A 208 -7.48 -7.89 -11.66
CA LEU A 208 -6.68 -8.25 -12.84
C LEU A 208 -5.35 -7.48 -12.76
N LEU A 209 -4.42 -7.96 -11.92
CA LEU A 209 -3.23 -7.21 -11.53
C LEU A 209 -2.33 -6.85 -12.71
N SER A 210 -2.12 -7.77 -13.65
CA SER A 210 -1.31 -7.50 -14.84
C SER A 210 -1.93 -6.44 -15.74
N GLU A 211 -3.27 -6.28 -15.75
CA GLU A 211 -3.92 -5.17 -16.48
C GLU A 211 -3.65 -3.81 -15.82
N HIS A 212 -3.58 -3.76 -14.49
CA HIS A 212 -3.14 -2.55 -13.78
C HIS A 212 -1.70 -2.18 -14.14
N PHE A 213 -0.78 -3.15 -14.13
CA PHE A 213 0.61 -2.92 -14.48
C PHE A 213 0.75 -2.42 -15.93
N ARG A 214 0.01 -3.01 -16.86
CA ARG A 214 -0.02 -2.58 -18.27
C ARG A 214 -0.53 -1.15 -18.40
N ALA A 215 -1.61 -0.81 -17.72
CA ALA A 215 -2.16 0.54 -17.72
C ALA A 215 -1.22 1.57 -17.05
N TRP A 216 -0.45 1.16 -16.05
CA TRP A 216 0.59 2.00 -15.46
C TRP A 216 1.72 2.28 -16.45
N GLN A 217 2.20 1.26 -17.19
CA GLN A 217 3.21 1.46 -18.23
C GLN A 217 2.75 2.45 -19.33
N GLU A 218 1.47 2.40 -19.72
CA GLU A 218 0.89 3.37 -20.66
C GLU A 218 0.91 4.82 -20.11
N LEU A 219 0.92 4.99 -18.80
CA LEU A 219 1.07 6.27 -18.11
C LEU A 219 2.54 6.62 -17.79
N GLY A 220 3.50 5.80 -18.22
CA GLY A 220 4.93 6.00 -17.96
C GLY A 220 5.39 5.59 -16.55
N LEU A 221 4.62 4.73 -15.88
CA LEU A 221 4.96 4.18 -14.56
C LEU A 221 5.52 2.77 -14.75
N GLU A 222 6.82 2.62 -14.58
CA GLU A 222 7.56 1.39 -14.84
C GLU A 222 7.82 0.62 -13.55
N LEU A 223 7.42 -0.66 -13.52
CA LEU A 223 7.82 -1.61 -12.49
C LEU A 223 9.10 -2.34 -12.91
N GLY A 224 9.90 -2.74 -11.94
CA GLY A 224 11.02 -3.64 -12.14
C GLY A 224 10.64 -5.11 -11.96
N SER A 225 11.62 -5.93 -11.56
CA SER A 225 11.39 -7.33 -11.22
C SER A 225 10.50 -7.45 -9.99
N LEU A 226 9.47 -8.30 -10.06
CA LEU A 226 8.54 -8.46 -8.95
C LEU A 226 9.22 -9.11 -7.73
N TYR A 227 8.97 -8.53 -6.57
CA TYR A 227 9.36 -9.10 -5.28
C TYR A 227 8.18 -9.78 -4.59
N GLU A 228 6.99 -9.18 -4.64
CA GLU A 228 5.84 -9.66 -3.88
C GLU A 228 4.52 -9.19 -4.49
N THR A 229 3.48 -10.00 -4.35
CA THR A 229 2.09 -9.59 -4.48
C THR A 229 1.24 -10.27 -3.40
N ALA A 230 0.42 -9.52 -2.67
CA ALA A 230 -0.38 -10.03 -1.57
C ALA A 230 -1.71 -9.32 -1.42
N LEU A 231 -2.75 -10.07 -1.04
CA LEU A 231 -4.00 -9.48 -0.54
C LEU A 231 -3.75 -8.97 0.87
N THR A 232 -3.97 -7.68 1.08
CA THR A 232 -3.51 -6.95 2.24
C THR A 232 -4.63 -6.15 2.89
N VAL A 233 -4.65 -6.18 4.22
CA VAL A 233 -5.36 -5.22 5.07
C VAL A 233 -4.32 -4.38 5.78
N GLU A 234 -4.36 -3.08 5.57
CA GLU A 234 -3.49 -2.12 6.23
C GLU A 234 -4.31 -1.16 7.09
N GLY A 235 -3.84 -0.85 8.29
CA GLY A 235 -4.44 0.13 9.18
C GLY A 235 -3.45 1.21 9.57
N TYR A 236 -3.91 2.47 9.64
CA TYR A 236 -3.11 3.60 10.07
C TYR A 236 -3.88 4.46 11.08
N GLN A 237 -3.35 4.58 12.31
CA GLN A 237 -3.97 5.32 13.42
C GLN A 237 -5.45 4.98 13.59
N SER A 238 -5.74 3.69 13.62
CA SER A 238 -7.08 3.16 13.52
C SER A 238 -7.30 1.91 14.34
N SER A 239 -8.51 1.39 14.27
CA SER A 239 -8.91 0.08 14.77
C SER A 239 -9.77 -0.61 13.72
N GLY A 240 -9.98 -1.91 13.83
CA GLY A 240 -10.88 -2.62 12.94
C GLY A 240 -10.68 -4.12 12.98
N GLN A 241 -11.38 -4.78 12.06
CA GLN A 241 -11.26 -6.21 11.82
C GLN A 241 -11.57 -6.54 10.37
N ALA A 242 -11.00 -7.64 9.90
CA ALA A 242 -11.32 -8.22 8.61
C ALA A 242 -11.31 -9.75 8.69
N ASP A 243 -12.09 -10.36 7.82
CA ASP A 243 -12.14 -11.80 7.61
C ASP A 243 -12.04 -12.08 6.12
N VAL A 244 -10.87 -12.54 5.69
CA VAL A 244 -10.58 -12.93 4.32
C VAL A 244 -11.05 -14.36 4.15
N TYR A 245 -12.12 -14.53 3.38
CA TYR A 245 -12.73 -15.83 3.09
C TYR A 245 -12.48 -16.31 1.66
N GLN A 246 -11.81 -15.48 0.84
CA GLN A 246 -11.30 -15.83 -0.47
C GLN A 246 -10.01 -15.03 -0.76
N ASN A 247 -8.96 -15.73 -1.21
CA ASN A 247 -7.69 -15.15 -1.63
C ASN A 247 -6.97 -16.11 -2.59
N ASP A 248 -7.44 -16.16 -3.82
CA ASP A 248 -6.88 -17.04 -4.85
C ASP A 248 -5.94 -16.24 -5.74
N ILE A 249 -4.65 -16.43 -5.61
CA ILE A 249 -3.64 -15.81 -6.47
C ILE A 249 -3.35 -16.76 -7.63
N ILE A 250 -3.77 -16.36 -8.81
CA ILE A 250 -3.68 -17.14 -10.03
C ILE A 250 -2.65 -16.49 -10.95
N ILE A 251 -1.67 -17.29 -11.35
CA ILE A 251 -0.61 -16.90 -12.28
C ILE A 251 -0.70 -17.80 -13.50
N GLU A 252 -1.08 -17.22 -14.62
CA GLU A 252 -1.11 -17.91 -15.91
C GLU A 252 0.22 -17.66 -16.63
N GLU A 253 1.13 -18.62 -16.52
CA GLU A 253 2.43 -18.54 -17.19
C GLU A 253 2.26 -18.39 -18.71
N LYS A 254 3.06 -17.51 -19.33
CA LYS A 254 3.13 -17.46 -20.78
C LYS A 254 3.68 -18.77 -21.29
N THR A 255 2.84 -19.59 -21.93
CA THR A 255 3.31 -20.73 -22.71
C THR A 255 4.24 -20.15 -23.81
N GLY A 256 5.53 -20.49 -23.71
CA GLY A 256 6.53 -20.03 -24.66
C GLY A 256 6.12 -20.39 -26.10
N GLY A 257 6.01 -19.34 -26.91
CA GLY A 257 5.81 -19.48 -28.35
C GLY A 257 7.15 -19.74 -29.05
#